data_c126fcce9fb36d76d8a4eff4bddf4c08
#
_entry.id   c126fcce9fb36d76d8a4eff4bddf4c08
#
_cell.length_a   1.000
_cell.length_b   1.000
_cell.length_c   1.000
_cell.angle_alpha   90.00
_cell.angle_beta   90.00
_cell.angle_gamma   90.00
#
_symmetry.space_group_name_H-M   'P 1'
#
loop_
_entity.id
_entity.type
_entity.pdbx_description
1 polymer ?
#
loop_
_entity_poly.entity_id
_entity_poly.type
_entity_poly.pdbx_seq_one_letter_code
_entity_poly.pdbx_strand_id
1 'polypeptide(L)'
;MKTIYIFLLSILFLTGCSEDYKLDESFTLPTELSGPEEVAIDLQSSENIVLTWNGGANDGGVLLYSVLFDKGDGNFSEPIYTSQSDFGATRQLTLTHVILNKIAREAGLKTAETGKVKWTVEASRGGVVRRSQECGEILITRPAEE
;
A
#
# COMPACT_ATOMS: atom_id res chain seq x y z
N MET A 1 47.35 12.25 -46.86
CA MET A 1 47.44 12.71 -45.48
C MET A 1 46.27 13.55 -44.99
N LYS A 2 45.34 13.87 -45.83
CA LYS A 2 44.13 14.64 -45.39
C LYS A 2 43.00 13.77 -44.84
N THR A 3 43.05 12.46 -44.95
CA THR A 3 42.02 11.53 -44.53
C THR A 3 42.13 11.06 -43.08
N ILE A 4 43.25 11.31 -42.41
CA ILE A 4 43.47 10.88 -41.00
C ILE A 4 42.85 11.86 -39.99
N TYR A 5 42.68 13.14 -40.39
CA TYR A 5 42.09 14.16 -39.48
C TYR A 5 40.58 14.09 -39.32
N ILE A 6 39.90 13.41 -40.21
CA ILE A 6 38.43 13.27 -40.15
C ILE A 6 38.01 12.18 -39.15
N PHE A 7 38.88 11.20 -38.89
CA PHE A 7 38.58 10.09 -37.96
C PHE A 7 38.79 10.46 -36.50
N LEU A 8 39.54 11.53 -36.21
CA LEU A 8 39.84 11.94 -34.84
C LEU A 8 38.76 12.86 -34.24
N LEU A 9 37.87 13.40 -35.06
CA LEU A 9 36.83 14.33 -34.62
C LEU A 9 35.48 13.63 -34.24
N SER A 10 35.41 12.32 -34.48
CA SER A 10 34.17 11.55 -34.27
C SER A 10 34.06 10.85 -32.90
N ILE A 11 35.07 11.01 -32.02
CA ILE A 11 35.10 10.28 -30.73
C ILE A 11 34.65 11.15 -29.52
N LEU A 12 34.28 12.41 -29.74
CA LEU A 12 34.11 13.36 -28.64
C LEU A 12 32.64 13.61 -28.20
N PHE A 13 31.69 12.75 -28.56
CA PHE A 13 30.27 12.96 -28.15
C PHE A 13 29.61 11.74 -27.49
N LEU A 14 30.37 11.03 -26.65
CA LEU A 14 29.76 10.01 -25.76
C LEU A 14 30.03 10.35 -24.28
N THR A 15 29.90 11.62 -23.90
CA THR A 15 29.62 11.93 -22.49
C THR A 15 28.12 11.76 -22.30
N GLY A 16 27.70 10.52 -22.11
CA GLY A 16 26.37 10.25 -21.61
C GLY A 16 26.24 10.92 -20.24
N CYS A 17 25.27 11.81 -20.06
CA CYS A 17 24.82 12.23 -18.74
C CYS A 17 24.33 10.99 -17.98
N SER A 18 25.19 10.40 -17.18
CA SER A 18 24.75 9.53 -16.10
C SER A 18 24.35 10.44 -14.94
N GLU A 19 23.12 10.91 -14.95
CA GLU A 19 22.55 11.45 -13.73
C GLU A 19 22.38 10.27 -12.79
N ASP A 20 23.17 10.23 -11.72
CA ASP A 20 22.96 9.30 -10.63
C ASP A 20 21.62 9.64 -9.95
N TYR A 21 20.56 8.97 -10.38
CA TYR A 21 19.27 9.08 -9.74
C TYR A 21 19.35 8.46 -8.34
N LYS A 22 19.44 9.31 -7.34
CA LYS A 22 19.37 8.87 -5.94
C LYS A 22 17.92 8.72 -5.54
N LEU A 23 17.55 7.49 -5.15
CA LEU A 23 16.24 7.23 -4.56
C LEU A 23 16.14 7.98 -3.22
N ASP A 24 15.06 8.74 -3.05
CA ASP A 24 14.81 9.45 -1.80
C ASP A 24 14.11 8.53 -0.80
N GLU A 25 14.85 8.09 0.19
CA GLU A 25 14.39 7.22 1.29
C GLU A 25 14.09 8.01 2.57
N SER A 26 14.06 9.34 2.51
CA SER A 26 13.98 10.20 3.71
C SER A 26 12.58 10.32 4.33
N PHE A 27 11.55 9.72 3.72
CA PHE A 27 10.19 9.80 4.26
C PHE A 27 9.97 8.87 5.46
N THR A 28 9.09 9.28 6.38
CA THR A 28 8.72 8.50 7.55
C THR A 28 7.82 7.32 7.18
N LEU A 29 7.97 6.22 7.93
CA LEU A 29 7.08 5.07 7.79
C LEU A 29 5.67 5.41 8.26
N PRO A 30 4.64 4.77 7.69
CA PRO A 30 3.31 4.81 8.28
C PRO A 30 3.32 4.28 9.71
N THR A 31 2.68 5.01 10.62
CA THR A 31 2.58 4.71 12.05
C THR A 31 1.17 5.02 12.56
N GLU A 32 0.89 4.67 13.81
CA GLU A 32 -0.40 4.96 14.46
C GLU A 32 -1.58 4.45 13.63
N LEU A 33 -1.49 3.19 13.19
CA LEU A 33 -2.55 2.54 12.45
C LEU A 33 -3.80 2.42 13.31
N SER A 34 -4.93 2.94 12.83
CA SER A 34 -6.19 2.99 13.57
C SER A 34 -7.36 2.56 12.69
N GLY A 35 -8.24 1.76 13.26
CA GLY A 35 -9.45 1.28 12.62
C GLY A 35 -10.35 0.57 13.64
N PRO A 36 -11.51 0.06 13.20
CA PRO A 36 -12.38 -0.70 14.10
C PRO A 36 -11.71 -2.01 14.51
N GLU A 37 -11.90 -2.40 15.75
CA GLU A 37 -11.41 -3.68 16.27
C GLU A 37 -12.29 -4.85 15.84
N GLU A 38 -13.59 -4.58 15.64
CA GLU A 38 -14.59 -5.57 15.31
C GLU A 38 -15.62 -5.02 14.32
N VAL A 39 -15.98 -5.82 13.32
CA VAL A 39 -17.01 -5.49 12.33
C VAL A 39 -17.88 -6.70 12.06
N ALA A 40 -19.17 -6.57 12.32
CA ALA A 40 -20.19 -7.48 11.79
C ALA A 40 -20.61 -6.97 10.41
N ILE A 41 -20.40 -7.76 9.36
CA ILE A 41 -20.70 -7.34 7.99
C ILE A 41 -22.21 -7.33 7.77
N ASP A 42 -22.71 -6.20 7.29
CA ASP A 42 -24.07 -6.01 6.82
C ASP A 42 -24.05 -5.52 5.36
N LEU A 43 -24.41 -6.38 4.42
CA LEU A 43 -24.36 -6.08 2.99
C LEU A 43 -25.42 -5.06 2.54
N GLN A 44 -26.39 -4.74 3.41
CA GLN A 44 -27.39 -3.71 3.16
C GLN A 44 -26.99 -2.35 3.77
N SER A 45 -25.95 -2.32 4.57
CA SER A 45 -25.47 -1.10 5.22
C SER A 45 -24.82 -0.14 4.20
N SER A 46 -25.13 1.14 4.33
CA SER A 46 -24.45 2.23 3.66
C SER A 46 -23.30 2.83 4.48
N GLU A 47 -23.07 2.31 5.68
CA GLU A 47 -21.94 2.74 6.52
C GLU A 47 -20.62 2.28 5.95
N ASN A 48 -19.58 3.05 6.21
CA ASN A 48 -18.24 2.75 5.77
C ASN A 48 -17.34 2.33 6.94
N ILE A 49 -16.38 1.49 6.64
CA ILE A 49 -15.30 1.12 7.53
C ILE A 49 -14.10 1.99 7.15
N VAL A 50 -13.54 2.74 8.09
CA VAL A 50 -12.46 3.69 7.84
C VAL A 50 -11.21 3.24 8.59
N LEU A 51 -10.11 3.10 7.82
CA LEU A 51 -8.78 2.86 8.35
C LEU A 51 -7.96 4.13 8.17
N THR A 52 -7.20 4.52 9.18
CA THR A 52 -6.36 5.73 9.16
C THR A 52 -4.96 5.44 9.69
N TRP A 53 -4.01 6.29 9.35
CA TRP A 53 -2.63 6.21 9.83
C TRP A 53 -1.95 7.58 9.77
N ASN A 54 -0.80 7.70 10.40
CA ASN A 54 0.10 8.83 10.31
C ASN A 54 1.35 8.49 9.49
N GLY A 55 2.22 9.44 9.31
CA GLY A 55 3.43 9.33 8.51
C GLY A 55 3.38 10.19 7.27
N GLY A 56 4.51 10.43 6.66
CA GLY A 56 4.58 11.28 5.47
C GLY A 56 6.00 11.73 5.16
N ALA A 57 6.16 12.43 4.05
CA ALA A 57 7.43 13.00 3.65
C ALA A 57 7.78 14.22 4.52
N ASN A 58 8.99 14.24 5.05
CA ASN A 58 9.49 15.34 5.89
C ASN A 58 9.75 16.64 5.10
N ASP A 59 9.89 16.53 3.79
CA ASP A 59 10.17 17.64 2.87
C ASP A 59 8.92 18.20 2.16
N GLY A 60 7.72 17.75 2.56
CA GLY A 60 6.46 18.13 1.94
C GLY A 60 6.18 17.41 0.60
N GLY A 61 6.99 16.44 0.21
CA GLY A 61 6.74 15.62 -0.97
C GLY A 61 5.51 14.71 -0.82
N VAL A 62 4.91 14.32 -1.94
CA VAL A 62 3.75 13.43 -1.96
C VAL A 62 4.19 11.98 -1.79
N LEU A 63 3.56 11.27 -0.86
CA LEU A 63 3.63 9.82 -0.74
C LEU A 63 2.34 9.19 -1.26
N LEU A 64 2.48 8.05 -1.91
CA LEU A 64 1.36 7.18 -2.25
C LEU A 64 1.28 6.06 -1.21
N TYR A 65 0.07 5.68 -0.85
CA TYR A 65 -0.16 4.65 0.15
C TYR A 65 -0.94 3.48 -0.42
N SER A 66 -0.54 2.28 -0.02
CA SER A 66 -1.27 1.04 -0.26
C SER A 66 -1.53 0.34 1.06
N VAL A 67 -2.73 -0.17 1.24
CA VAL A 67 -3.12 -0.96 2.39
C VAL A 67 -3.14 -2.42 1.99
N LEU A 68 -2.41 -3.24 2.72
CA LEU A 68 -2.31 -4.67 2.51
C LEU A 68 -3.14 -5.40 3.57
N PHE A 69 -3.89 -6.38 3.14
CA PHE A 69 -4.65 -7.26 4.02
C PHE A 69 -4.12 -8.69 3.93
N ASP A 70 -4.10 -9.37 5.06
CA ASP A 70 -3.69 -10.75 5.15
C ASP A 70 -4.54 -11.51 6.19
N LYS A 71 -4.39 -12.82 6.20
CA LYS A 71 -5.01 -13.68 7.22
C LYS A 71 -4.50 -13.33 8.61
N GLY A 72 -5.26 -13.66 9.64
CA GLY A 72 -4.88 -13.38 11.03
C GLY A 72 -3.52 -13.94 11.46
N ASP A 73 -3.03 -15.00 10.83
CA ASP A 73 -1.72 -15.62 11.03
C ASP A 73 -0.70 -15.26 9.92
N GLY A 74 -1.07 -14.42 8.96
CA GLY A 74 -0.22 -13.99 7.85
C GLY A 74 0.89 -13.03 8.27
N ASN A 75 1.86 -12.86 7.39
CA ASN A 75 3.00 -11.96 7.55
C ASN A 75 3.15 -10.93 6.43
N PHE A 76 2.12 -10.78 5.59
CA PHE A 76 2.09 -9.90 4.43
C PHE A 76 3.13 -10.21 3.33
N SER A 77 3.74 -11.38 3.32
CA SER A 77 4.60 -11.81 2.22
C SER A 77 3.79 -12.09 0.94
N GLU A 78 2.59 -12.60 1.10
CA GLU A 78 1.60 -12.81 0.04
C GLU A 78 0.24 -12.25 0.51
N PRO A 79 0.01 -10.94 0.43
CA PRO A 79 -1.23 -10.33 0.87
C PRO A 79 -2.43 -10.92 0.10
N ILE A 80 -3.52 -11.18 0.80
CA ILE A 80 -4.76 -11.67 0.19
C ILE A 80 -5.53 -10.59 -0.55
N TYR A 81 -5.30 -9.33 -0.19
CA TYR A 81 -5.93 -8.17 -0.83
C TYR A 81 -5.06 -6.93 -0.65
N THR A 82 -4.99 -6.11 -1.67
CA THR A 82 -4.27 -4.82 -1.61
C THR A 82 -5.16 -3.74 -2.22
N SER A 83 -5.22 -2.60 -1.55
CA SER A 83 -5.96 -1.43 -2.02
C SER A 83 -5.10 -0.18 -1.89
N GLN A 84 -5.20 0.73 -2.84
CA GLN A 84 -4.66 2.07 -2.66
C GLN A 84 -5.51 2.82 -1.62
N SER A 85 -4.88 3.76 -0.90
CA SER A 85 -5.61 4.69 -0.03
C SER A 85 -6.60 5.53 -0.84
N ASP A 86 -7.51 6.19 -0.16
CA ASP A 86 -8.46 7.10 -0.79
C ASP A 86 -7.68 8.16 -1.60
N PHE A 87 -7.99 8.32 -2.88
CA PHE A 87 -7.25 9.18 -3.81
C PHE A 87 -5.74 8.88 -3.96
N GLY A 88 -5.26 7.73 -3.47
CA GLY A 88 -3.88 7.27 -3.58
C GLY A 88 -2.89 7.90 -2.61
N ALA A 89 -3.11 9.13 -2.15
CA ALA A 89 -2.17 9.91 -1.34
C ALA A 89 -2.71 10.33 0.04
N THR A 90 -3.96 10.04 0.35
CA THR A 90 -4.53 10.32 1.67
C THR A 90 -4.13 9.24 2.68
N ARG A 91 -4.04 9.61 3.95
CA ARG A 91 -3.74 8.69 5.06
C ARG A 91 -5.00 8.03 5.60
N GLN A 92 -5.83 7.59 4.68
CA GLN A 92 -7.11 6.98 4.96
C GLN A 92 -7.49 6.00 3.86
N LEU A 93 -8.11 4.90 4.25
CA LEU A 93 -8.81 3.98 3.35
C LEU A 93 -10.24 3.81 3.83
N THR A 94 -11.17 4.07 2.94
CA THR A 94 -12.60 3.87 3.18
C THR A 94 -13.05 2.59 2.48
N LEU A 95 -13.58 1.64 3.26
CA LEU A 95 -14.09 0.37 2.78
C LEU A 95 -15.60 0.30 2.95
N THR A 96 -16.28 -0.31 2.00
CA THR A 96 -17.67 -0.73 2.17
C THR A 96 -17.75 -2.10 2.82
N HIS A 97 -18.91 -2.44 3.41
CA HIS A 97 -19.17 -3.78 3.91
C HIS A 97 -19.01 -4.87 2.84
N VAL A 98 -19.34 -4.56 1.59
CA VAL A 98 -19.17 -5.48 0.45
C VAL A 98 -17.69 -5.81 0.21
N ILE A 99 -16.83 -4.80 0.23
CA ILE A 99 -15.38 -4.98 0.03
C ILE A 99 -14.79 -5.73 1.23
N LEU A 100 -15.17 -5.38 2.45
CA LEU A 100 -14.67 -6.07 3.64
C LEU A 100 -15.12 -7.54 3.67
N ASN A 101 -16.33 -7.85 3.20
CA ASN A 101 -16.81 -9.22 3.04
C ASN A 101 -15.97 -10.00 2.01
N LYS A 102 -15.59 -9.36 0.91
CA LYS A 102 -14.68 -9.96 -0.08
C LYS A 102 -13.32 -10.28 0.56
N ILE A 103 -12.75 -9.34 1.31
CA ILE A 103 -11.47 -9.55 2.02
C ILE A 103 -11.59 -10.72 3.00
N ALA A 104 -12.65 -10.78 3.78
CA ALA A 104 -12.90 -11.88 4.73
C ALA A 104 -13.00 -13.24 4.03
N ARG A 105 -13.67 -13.29 2.88
CA ARG A 105 -13.75 -14.50 2.06
C ARG A 105 -12.39 -14.94 1.53
N GLU A 106 -11.58 -14.00 1.03
CA GLU A 106 -10.21 -14.28 0.58
C GLU A 106 -9.31 -14.75 1.74
N ALA A 107 -9.59 -14.31 2.97
CA ALA A 107 -8.95 -14.82 4.18
C ALA A 107 -9.39 -16.25 4.56
N GLY A 108 -10.36 -16.81 3.87
CA GLY A 108 -10.87 -18.18 4.11
C GLY A 108 -12.04 -18.26 5.09
N LEU A 109 -12.61 -17.13 5.53
CA LEU A 109 -13.79 -17.13 6.39
C LEU A 109 -15.04 -17.58 5.61
N LYS A 110 -15.78 -18.50 6.16
CA LYS A 110 -17.07 -18.97 5.62
C LYS A 110 -18.20 -18.01 6.03
N THR A 111 -19.36 -18.20 5.41
CA THR A 111 -20.59 -17.50 5.86
C THR A 111 -20.87 -17.78 7.33
N ALA A 112 -21.38 -16.79 8.06
CA ALA A 112 -21.62 -16.81 9.49
C ALA A 112 -20.37 -17.05 10.38
N GLU A 113 -19.18 -17.09 9.79
CA GLU A 113 -17.93 -17.30 10.53
C GLU A 113 -17.36 -15.97 11.01
N THR A 114 -16.75 -16.01 12.20
CA THR A 114 -15.98 -14.90 12.77
C THR A 114 -14.52 -15.25 12.77
N GLY A 115 -13.68 -14.33 12.28
CA GLY A 115 -12.23 -14.53 12.27
C GLY A 115 -11.47 -13.22 12.11
N LYS A 116 -10.16 -13.29 12.28
CA LYS A 116 -9.28 -12.13 12.21
C LYS A 116 -8.72 -11.93 10.82
N VAL A 117 -8.66 -10.66 10.42
CA VAL A 117 -7.91 -10.18 9.28
C VAL A 117 -6.93 -9.13 9.77
N LYS A 118 -5.68 -9.21 9.33
CA LYS A 118 -4.65 -8.20 9.59
C LYS A 118 -4.57 -7.22 8.43
N TRP A 119 -4.13 -6.03 8.73
CA TRP A 119 -3.82 -5.03 7.71
C TRP A 119 -2.59 -4.22 8.10
N THR A 120 -1.87 -3.74 7.10
CA THR A 120 -0.74 -2.82 7.26
C THR A 120 -0.70 -1.85 6.10
N VAL A 121 0.17 -0.86 6.17
CA VAL A 121 0.29 0.20 5.17
C VAL A 121 1.70 0.26 4.61
N GLU A 122 1.80 0.38 3.29
CA GLU A 122 3.02 0.72 2.58
C GLU A 122 2.95 2.15 2.06
N ALA A 123 4.02 2.89 2.24
CA ALA A 123 4.23 4.20 1.63
C ALA A 123 5.25 4.06 0.50
N SER A 124 5.00 4.76 -0.61
CA SER A 124 5.91 4.74 -1.75
C SER A 124 6.15 6.13 -2.32
N ARG A 125 7.38 6.37 -2.76
CA ARG A 125 7.80 7.57 -3.48
C ARG A 125 8.96 7.24 -4.40
N GLY A 126 8.83 7.59 -5.69
CA GLY A 126 9.93 7.46 -6.64
C GLY A 126 10.51 6.05 -6.79
N GLY A 127 9.71 5.01 -6.62
CA GLY A 127 10.15 3.61 -6.70
C GLY A 127 10.64 3.01 -5.37
N VAL A 128 10.75 3.82 -4.31
CA VAL A 128 11.03 3.34 -2.95
C VAL A 128 9.72 2.98 -2.27
N VAL A 129 9.61 1.77 -1.75
CA VAL A 129 8.46 1.28 -0.99
C VAL A 129 8.90 0.93 0.42
N ARG A 130 8.23 1.49 1.43
CA ARG A 130 8.51 1.21 2.83
C ARG A 130 7.23 0.85 3.56
N ARG A 131 7.25 -0.30 4.20
CA ARG A 131 6.12 -0.84 4.96
C ARG A 131 6.17 -0.39 6.41
N SER A 132 5.00 -0.09 7.00
CA SER A 132 4.85 0.10 8.44
C SER A 132 5.39 -1.10 9.21
N GLN A 133 5.95 -0.84 10.38
CA GLN A 133 6.33 -1.86 11.35
C GLN A 133 5.14 -2.29 12.23
N GLU A 134 4.04 -1.57 12.13
CA GLU A 134 2.79 -1.85 12.84
C GLU A 134 1.82 -2.60 11.93
N CYS A 135 0.89 -3.32 12.52
CA CYS A 135 -0.27 -3.87 11.84
C CYS A 135 -1.53 -3.68 12.69
N GLY A 136 -2.66 -3.45 12.01
CA GLY A 136 -3.98 -3.48 12.63
C GLY A 136 -4.60 -4.86 12.49
N GLU A 137 -5.55 -5.18 13.36
CA GLU A 137 -6.36 -6.39 13.30
C GLU A 137 -7.84 -6.01 13.36
N ILE A 138 -8.64 -6.70 12.56
CA ILE A 138 -10.10 -6.58 12.58
C ILE A 138 -10.68 -7.96 12.80
N LEU A 139 -11.51 -8.12 13.83
CA LEU A 139 -12.33 -9.30 14.00
C LEU A 139 -13.58 -9.14 13.15
N ILE A 140 -13.73 -9.96 12.12
CA ILE A 140 -14.81 -9.84 11.14
C ILE A 140 -15.78 -11.01 11.30
N THR A 141 -17.07 -10.69 11.38
CA THR A 141 -18.14 -11.68 11.29
C THR A 141 -18.83 -11.53 9.94
N ARG A 142 -18.78 -12.58 9.12
CA ARG A 142 -19.46 -12.61 7.82
C ARG A 142 -20.96 -12.86 7.99
N PRO A 143 -21.82 -12.33 7.09
CA PRO A 143 -23.24 -12.60 7.14
C PRO A 143 -23.54 -14.09 6.89
N ALA A 144 -24.70 -14.54 7.37
CA ALA A 144 -25.15 -15.92 7.16
C ALA A 144 -25.61 -16.19 5.71
N GLU A 145 -26.07 -15.16 5.03
CA GLU A 145 -26.52 -15.19 3.63
C GLU A 145 -25.90 -14.03 2.85
N GLU A 146 -25.59 -14.27 1.58
CA GLU A 146 -25.03 -13.27 0.63
C GLU A 146 -25.97 -13.02 -0.53
#